data_025975214e7d0fc261d003eb259fdee5
#
_entry.id   025975214e7d0fc261d003eb259fdee5
#
_cell.length_a   1.000
_cell.length_b   1.000
_cell.length_c   1.000
_cell.angle_alpha   90.00
_cell.angle_beta   90.00
_cell.angle_gamma   90.00
#
_symmetry.space_group_name_H-M   'P 1'
#
loop_
_entity.id
_entity.type
_entity.pdbx_description
1 polymer ?
#
loop_
_entity_poly.entity_id
_entity_poly.type
_entity_poly.pdbx_seq_one_letter_code
_entity_poly.pdbx_strand_id
1 'polypeptide(L)'
;MTQSGLLQALTEKGLIIAQQEEVIVQGLDLPKQTQEQLQNQSPNKLYKKLKPHQIPFQSYPFEWSYSQWRKVMYAYLQVNQIALGHGMILKDATPYNFYFEEGKAVLFDTSSFSFFKEGDSWMAYRQFC
;
A
#
# COMPACT_ATOMS: atom_id res chain seq x y z
N MET A 1 -16.61 -5.50 -6.28
CA MET A 1 -15.97 -4.23 -5.85
C MET A 1 -14.47 -4.48 -5.86
N THR A 2 -13.76 -3.80 -6.69
CA THR A 2 -12.36 -4.10 -7.01
C THR A 2 -11.41 -3.28 -6.14
N GLN A 3 -10.35 -3.90 -5.67
CA GLN A 3 -9.18 -3.25 -5.04
C GLN A 3 -8.74 -1.97 -5.80
N SER A 4 -8.99 -1.92 -7.12
CA SER A 4 -8.69 -0.78 -7.97
C SER A 4 -9.40 0.51 -7.57
N GLY A 5 -10.66 0.46 -7.15
CA GLY A 5 -11.40 1.66 -6.73
C GLY A 5 -10.89 2.25 -5.42
N LEU A 6 -10.47 1.41 -4.47
CA LEU A 6 -9.85 1.86 -3.22
C LEU A 6 -8.51 2.56 -3.48
N LEU A 7 -7.63 1.92 -4.24
CA LEU A 7 -6.30 2.47 -4.53
C LEU A 7 -6.40 3.81 -5.26
N GLN A 8 -7.33 3.94 -6.22
CA GLN A 8 -7.59 5.20 -6.90
C GLN A 8 -8.04 6.29 -5.91
N ALA A 9 -9.03 6.01 -5.06
CA ALA A 9 -9.54 6.97 -4.07
C ALA A 9 -8.45 7.43 -3.08
N LEU A 10 -7.56 6.54 -2.67
CA LEU A 10 -6.44 6.86 -1.80
C LEU A 10 -5.35 7.67 -2.52
N THR A 11 -5.08 7.36 -3.78
CA THR A 11 -4.10 8.08 -4.60
C THR A 11 -4.55 9.51 -4.88
N GLU A 12 -5.83 9.72 -5.23
CA GLU A 12 -6.41 11.05 -5.46
C GLU A 12 -6.32 11.95 -4.22
N LYS A 13 -6.36 11.37 -3.03
CA LYS A 13 -6.18 12.09 -1.76
C LYS A 13 -4.72 12.23 -1.31
N GLY A 14 -3.78 11.64 -2.05
CA GLY A 14 -2.36 11.64 -1.69
C GLY A 14 -2.06 10.87 -0.40
N LEU A 15 -2.86 9.88 -0.06
CA LEU A 15 -2.71 9.05 1.15
C LEU A 15 -1.92 7.76 0.90
N ILE A 16 -1.82 7.33 -0.36
CA ILE A 16 -1.06 6.15 -0.76
C ILE A 16 -0.14 6.50 -1.93
N ILE A 17 0.98 5.80 -2.01
CA ILE A 17 1.96 5.99 -3.07
C ILE A 17 1.34 5.76 -4.45
N ALA A 18 1.57 6.69 -5.37
CA ALA A 18 1.11 6.55 -6.74
C ALA A 18 1.82 5.38 -7.44
N GLN A 19 1.08 4.63 -8.24
CA GLN A 19 1.59 3.49 -9.00
C GLN A 19 1.22 3.66 -10.48
N GLN A 20 2.16 3.33 -11.35
CA GLN A 20 1.93 3.28 -12.79
C GLN A 20 1.80 1.83 -13.22
N GLU A 21 0.80 1.52 -14.04
CA GLU A 21 0.72 0.22 -14.69
C GLU A 21 1.69 0.19 -15.87
N GLU A 22 2.66 -0.73 -15.83
CA GLU A 22 3.51 -1.00 -16.97
C GLU A 22 2.88 -2.09 -17.82
N VAL A 23 2.77 -1.84 -19.14
CA VAL A 23 2.33 -2.84 -20.11
C VAL A 23 3.38 -3.95 -20.17
N ILE A 24 2.97 -5.17 -19.86
CA ILE A 24 3.85 -6.33 -19.96
C ILE A 24 3.92 -6.74 -21.43
N VAL A 25 5.02 -6.42 -22.06
CA VAL A 25 5.38 -7.04 -23.34
C VAL A 25 5.85 -8.47 -23.02
N GLN A 26 5.08 -9.45 -23.45
CA GLN A 26 5.39 -10.86 -23.21
C GLN A 26 6.84 -11.15 -23.68
N GLY A 27 7.69 -11.47 -22.75
CA GLY A 27 8.93 -12.20 -23.03
C GLY A 27 10.27 -11.50 -22.81
N LEU A 28 10.37 -10.20 -22.51
CA LEU A 28 11.68 -9.57 -22.59
C LEU A 28 12.26 -8.92 -21.33
N ASP A 29 11.50 -8.59 -20.29
CA ASP A 29 12.01 -7.69 -19.22
C ASP A 29 11.83 -8.17 -17.77
N LEU A 30 11.75 -9.46 -17.53
CA LEU A 30 11.74 -9.97 -16.16
C LEU A 30 13.11 -10.51 -15.77
N PRO A 31 13.62 -10.21 -14.55
CA PRO A 31 14.83 -10.85 -14.03
C PRO A 31 14.71 -12.38 -14.07
N LYS A 32 15.78 -13.09 -14.44
CA LYS A 32 15.78 -14.56 -14.59
C LYS A 32 15.20 -15.30 -13.40
N GLN A 33 15.43 -14.83 -12.17
CA GLN A 33 14.89 -15.40 -10.95
C GLN A 33 13.35 -15.35 -10.88
N THR A 34 12.74 -14.29 -11.44
CA THR A 34 11.28 -14.14 -11.50
C THR A 34 10.67 -15.02 -12.57
N GLN A 35 11.40 -15.29 -13.67
CA GLN A 35 10.96 -16.20 -14.74
C GLN A 35 10.90 -17.64 -14.26
N GLU A 36 11.88 -18.09 -13.47
CA GLU A 36 11.90 -19.43 -12.90
C GLU A 36 10.80 -19.68 -11.85
N GLN A 37 10.47 -18.66 -11.05
CA GLN A 37 9.36 -18.73 -10.10
C GLN A 37 7.99 -18.78 -10.78
N LEU A 38 7.83 -18.11 -11.92
CA LEU A 38 6.61 -18.11 -12.71
C LEU A 38 6.40 -19.41 -13.50
N GLN A 39 7.46 -20.11 -13.90
CA GLN A 39 7.38 -21.40 -14.59
C GLN A 39 6.93 -22.53 -13.67
N ASN A 40 7.16 -22.43 -12.37
CA ASN A 40 6.77 -23.42 -11.37
C ASN A 40 5.35 -23.23 -10.79
N GLN A 41 4.71 -22.11 -11.09
CA GLN A 41 3.32 -21.85 -10.73
C GLN A 41 2.51 -21.76 -12.02
N SER A 42 1.68 -22.73 -12.30
CA SER A 42 0.65 -22.84 -13.36
C SER A 42 0.72 -21.80 -14.50
N PRO A 43 0.54 -22.12 -15.78
CA PRO A 43 0.84 -21.25 -16.92
C PRO A 43 -0.12 -20.05 -17.11
N ASN A 44 -0.65 -19.47 -16.04
CA ASN A 44 -1.68 -18.45 -16.12
C ASN A 44 -1.35 -17.17 -15.39
N LYS A 45 -1.05 -16.16 -16.21
CA LYS A 45 -1.30 -14.75 -16.02
C LYS A 45 -0.50 -14.06 -14.91
N LEU A 46 0.66 -13.53 -15.31
CA LEU A 46 1.11 -12.25 -14.75
C LEU A 46 -0.02 -11.23 -15.01
N TYR A 47 -0.74 -10.87 -13.95
CA TYR A 47 -1.97 -10.08 -14.09
C TYR A 47 -1.66 -8.62 -14.40
N LYS A 48 -0.67 -8.04 -13.70
CA LYS A 48 -0.24 -6.64 -13.86
C LYS A 48 1.18 -6.46 -13.32
N LYS A 49 1.95 -5.59 -13.96
CA LYS A 49 3.21 -5.06 -13.43
C LYS A 49 2.94 -3.64 -12.97
N LEU A 50 3.18 -3.36 -11.69
CA LEU A 50 3.02 -2.03 -11.12
C LEU A 50 4.40 -1.46 -10.80
N LYS A 51 4.62 -0.23 -11.22
CA LYS A 51 5.81 0.55 -10.88
C LYS A 51 5.40 1.64 -9.90
N PRO A 52 5.76 1.53 -8.61
CA PRO A 52 5.49 2.58 -7.65
C PRO A 52 6.36 3.81 -7.95
N HIS A 53 5.87 4.97 -7.54
CA HIS A 53 6.69 6.18 -7.50
C HIS A 53 7.93 5.95 -6.64
N GLN A 54 9.08 6.44 -7.10
CA GLN A 54 10.32 6.28 -6.34
C GLN A 54 10.33 7.25 -5.17
N ILE A 55 10.47 6.72 -3.96
CA ILE A 55 10.57 7.52 -2.74
C ILE A 55 11.96 8.16 -2.71
N PRO A 56 12.08 9.50 -2.75
CA PRO A 56 13.38 10.18 -2.80
C PRO A 56 14.15 10.08 -1.48
N PHE A 57 13.42 10.04 -0.36
CA PHE A 57 14.00 9.92 0.97
C PHE A 57 13.03 9.22 1.92
N GLN A 58 13.51 8.23 2.65
CA GLN A 58 12.73 7.54 3.68
C GLN A 58 13.30 7.85 5.05
N SER A 59 12.49 8.45 5.92
CA SER A 59 12.76 8.56 7.36
C SER A 59 12.07 7.43 8.11
N TYR A 60 12.65 7.05 9.24
CA TYR A 60 12.13 5.94 10.06
C TYR A 60 11.37 6.45 11.29
N PRO A 61 10.43 5.68 11.84
CA PRO A 61 9.61 6.09 12.99
C PRO A 61 10.39 6.61 14.19
N PHE A 62 11.55 6.04 14.48
CA PHE A 62 12.39 6.47 15.60
C PHE A 62 13.06 7.84 15.40
N GLU A 63 13.05 8.37 14.15
CA GLU A 63 13.58 9.70 13.83
C GLU A 63 12.49 10.79 13.83
N TRP A 64 11.22 10.39 13.92
CA TRP A 64 10.11 11.31 13.75
C TRP A 64 9.85 12.18 14.96
N SER A 65 9.57 13.45 14.69
CA SER A 65 9.05 14.37 15.68
C SER A 65 7.61 14.01 16.09
N TYR A 66 7.16 14.52 17.21
CA TYR A 66 5.76 14.36 17.65
C TYR A 66 4.74 14.78 16.60
N SER A 67 5.02 15.89 15.88
CA SER A 67 4.12 16.37 14.81
C SER A 67 4.06 15.40 13.62
N GLN A 68 5.14 14.71 13.29
CA GLN A 68 5.18 13.68 12.26
C GLN A 68 4.39 12.44 12.70
N TRP A 69 4.56 12.00 13.94
CA TRP A 69 3.78 10.91 14.51
C TRP A 69 2.27 11.20 14.43
N ARG A 70 1.84 12.41 14.82
CA ARG A 70 0.44 12.82 14.67
C ARG A 70 -0.06 12.74 13.24
N LYS A 71 0.73 13.19 12.26
CA LYS A 71 0.36 13.14 10.84
C LYS A 71 0.18 11.71 10.35
N VAL A 72 1.07 10.80 10.74
CA VAL A 72 0.95 9.37 10.41
C VAL A 72 -0.31 8.77 11.03
N MET A 73 -0.61 9.08 12.30
CA MET A 73 -1.82 8.61 12.96
C MET A 73 -3.09 9.08 12.23
N TYR A 74 -3.16 10.34 11.82
CA TYR A 74 -4.31 10.85 11.08
C TYR A 74 -4.42 10.24 9.68
N ALA A 75 -3.31 10.14 8.95
CA ALA A 75 -3.27 9.51 7.64
C ALA A 75 -3.77 8.06 7.73
N TYR A 76 -3.35 7.35 8.76
CA TYR A 76 -3.75 6.00 9.08
C TYR A 76 -5.26 5.85 9.25
N LEU A 77 -5.86 6.69 10.11
CA LEU A 77 -7.31 6.67 10.34
C LEU A 77 -8.08 7.03 9.06
N GLN A 78 -7.60 7.99 8.28
CA GLN A 78 -8.21 8.37 7.01
C GLN A 78 -8.14 7.23 5.99
N VAL A 79 -6.98 6.58 5.86
CA VAL A 79 -6.81 5.41 4.98
C VAL A 79 -7.79 4.31 5.36
N ASN A 80 -7.89 3.97 6.66
CA ASN A 80 -8.79 2.92 7.12
C ASN A 80 -10.27 3.30 6.93
N GLN A 81 -10.65 4.55 7.17
CA GLN A 81 -12.01 5.04 6.94
C GLN A 81 -12.42 4.90 5.46
N ILE A 82 -11.53 5.26 4.54
CA ILE A 82 -11.77 5.12 3.11
C ILE A 82 -11.84 3.64 2.73
N ALA A 83 -10.95 2.80 3.27
CA ALA A 83 -10.95 1.36 3.02
C ALA A 83 -12.28 0.73 3.44
N LEU A 84 -12.79 1.06 4.62
CA LEU A 84 -14.09 0.56 5.11
C LEU A 84 -15.24 0.96 4.18
N GLY A 85 -15.23 2.18 3.62
CA GLY A 85 -16.19 2.62 2.62
C GLY A 85 -16.17 1.79 1.32
N HIS A 86 -15.06 1.08 1.06
CA HIS A 86 -14.91 0.17 -0.07
C HIS A 86 -15.04 -1.32 0.33
N GLY A 87 -15.51 -1.61 1.55
CA GLY A 87 -15.65 -2.98 2.08
C GLY A 87 -14.30 -3.65 2.39
N MET A 88 -13.28 -2.86 2.63
CA MET A 88 -11.93 -3.32 2.97
C MET A 88 -11.47 -2.75 4.30
N ILE A 89 -10.48 -3.39 4.91
CA ILE A 89 -9.87 -2.94 6.15
C ILE A 89 -8.35 -2.95 5.99
N LEU A 90 -7.69 -1.98 6.60
CA LEU A 90 -6.25 -1.96 6.70
C LEU A 90 -5.79 -2.98 7.74
N LYS A 91 -5.17 -4.07 7.29
CA LYS A 91 -4.74 -5.20 8.13
C LYS A 91 -3.35 -5.01 8.72
N ASP A 92 -2.50 -4.25 8.02
CA ASP A 92 -1.13 -3.95 8.44
C ASP A 92 -0.92 -2.45 8.55
N ALA A 93 -0.54 -2.03 9.72
CA ALA A 93 -0.47 -0.63 10.10
C ALA A 93 0.79 -0.25 10.82
N THR A 94 1.83 -0.98 10.59
CA THR A 94 3.12 -0.58 11.11
C THR A 94 3.50 0.83 10.63
N PRO A 95 3.96 1.72 11.50
CA PRO A 95 4.44 3.04 11.11
C PRO A 95 5.56 2.99 10.07
N TYR A 96 6.28 1.86 9.98
CA TYR A 96 7.33 1.63 8.99
C TYR A 96 6.82 1.60 7.54
N ASN A 97 5.51 1.50 7.32
CA ASN A 97 4.88 1.53 5.99
C ASN A 97 4.55 2.96 5.51
N PHE A 98 4.97 3.98 6.26
CA PHE A 98 4.77 5.39 5.88
C PHE A 98 6.10 6.08 5.54
N TYR A 99 6.01 7.03 4.62
CA TYR A 99 7.06 8.01 4.35
C TYR A 99 6.46 9.42 4.31
N PHE A 100 7.32 10.43 4.30
CA PHE A 100 6.89 11.81 4.20
C PHE A 100 7.24 12.39 2.84
N GLU A 101 6.25 12.97 2.17
CA GLU A 101 6.40 13.71 0.94
C GLU A 101 5.73 15.08 1.10
N GLU A 102 6.48 16.14 0.87
CA GLU A 102 6.00 17.53 1.06
C GLU A 102 5.30 17.76 2.41
N GLY A 103 5.79 17.11 3.46
CA GLY A 103 5.25 17.22 4.81
C GLY A 103 3.95 16.45 5.06
N LYS A 104 3.49 15.64 4.11
CA LYS A 104 2.34 14.71 4.26
C LYS A 104 2.84 13.31 4.54
N ALA A 105 2.09 12.58 5.36
CA ALA A 105 2.34 11.16 5.60
C ALA A 105 1.64 10.34 4.49
N VAL A 106 2.40 9.50 3.79
CA VAL A 106 1.93 8.70 2.66
C VAL A 106 2.22 7.22 2.93
N LEU A 107 1.22 6.37 2.81
CA LEU A 107 1.35 4.92 2.90
C LEU A 107 1.99 4.38 1.60
N PHE A 108 3.03 3.56 1.70
CA PHE A 108 3.64 2.97 0.52
C PHE A 108 3.36 1.47 0.35
N ASP A 109 2.91 0.77 1.39
CA ASP A 109 2.51 -0.64 1.25
C ASP A 109 1.06 -0.76 0.76
N THR A 110 0.91 -1.04 -0.53
CA THR A 110 -0.39 -1.22 -1.17
C THR A 110 -0.99 -2.62 -0.96
N SER A 111 -0.24 -3.54 -0.35
CA SER A 111 -0.70 -4.89 -0.02
C SER A 111 -1.33 -5.00 1.36
N SER A 112 -1.33 -3.92 2.13
CA SER A 112 -1.78 -3.87 3.53
C SER A 112 -3.30 -3.96 3.74
N PHE A 113 -4.09 -4.26 2.70
CA PHE A 113 -5.55 -4.31 2.79
C PHE A 113 -6.10 -5.73 2.70
N SER A 114 -7.23 -5.98 3.38
CA SER A 114 -8.01 -7.21 3.27
C SER A 114 -9.51 -6.88 3.21
N PHE A 115 -10.33 -7.85 2.79
CA PHE A 115 -11.77 -7.68 2.84
C PHE A 115 -12.24 -7.57 4.30
N PHE A 116 -13.09 -6.58 4.57
CA PHE A 116 -13.73 -6.40 5.86
C PHE A 116 -14.88 -7.39 6.01
N LYS A 117 -14.96 -8.01 7.20
CA LYS A 117 -16.11 -8.79 7.64
C LYS A 117 -16.64 -8.16 8.90
N GLU A 118 -17.97 -8.04 8.99
CA GLU A 118 -18.62 -7.52 10.19
C GLU A 118 -18.28 -8.41 11.40
N GLY A 119 -17.89 -7.77 12.50
CA GLY A 119 -17.41 -8.45 13.70
C GLY A 119 -15.91 -8.67 13.77
N ASP A 120 -15.16 -8.42 12.68
CA ASP A 120 -13.71 -8.48 12.74
C ASP A 120 -13.15 -7.35 13.62
N SER A 121 -12.24 -7.70 14.52
CA SER A 121 -11.48 -6.70 15.27
C SER A 121 -10.42 -6.06 14.40
N TRP A 122 -10.18 -4.78 14.61
CA TRP A 122 -9.14 -4.08 13.89
C TRP A 122 -7.75 -4.45 14.42
N MET A 123 -7.18 -5.50 13.86
CA MET A 123 -5.88 -6.05 14.27
C MET A 123 -4.73 -5.04 14.14
N ALA A 124 -4.80 -4.19 13.13
CA ALA A 124 -3.80 -3.18 12.86
C ALA A 124 -3.65 -2.12 13.98
N TYR A 125 -4.66 -1.92 14.80
CA TYR A 125 -4.60 -1.03 15.98
C TYR A 125 -3.42 -1.36 16.89
N ARG A 126 -3.16 -2.66 17.13
CA ARG A 126 -2.08 -3.13 18.01
C ARG A 126 -0.68 -2.89 17.46
N GLN A 127 -0.57 -2.70 16.16
CA GLN A 127 0.73 -2.43 15.53
C GLN A 127 1.11 -0.94 15.62
N PHE A 128 0.12 -0.07 15.78
CA PHE A 128 0.33 1.36 15.88
C PHE A 128 0.47 1.84 17.33
N CYS A 129 -0.24 1.23 18.26
CA CYS A 129 -0.21 1.53 19.69
C CYS A 129 0.77 0.63 20.43
#